data_865b7ecc6d2defc0f3787dc5ff9981bf
#
_entry.id   865b7ecc6d2defc0f3787dc5ff9981bf
#
_cell.length_a   1.000
_cell.length_b   1.000
_cell.length_c   1.000
_cell.angle_alpha   90.00
_cell.angle_beta   90.00
_cell.angle_gamma   90.00
#
_symmetry.space_group_name_H-M   'P 1'
#
loop_
_entity.id
_entity.type
_entity.pdbx_description
1 polymer ?
#
loop_
_entity_poly.entity_id
_entity_poly.type
_entity_poly.pdbx_seq_one_letter_code
_entity_poly.pdbx_strand_id
1 'polypeptide(L)'
;MKFIEINGHGLIEDFLTKGSVVIDLGANKGSFSKQISTLYGCRVYAVEASPITFDETYASDLVQKFNFAICSQEKPIQINISDNSEATSLFILDNCEYKDAVTIQGISLEGFISRFSIQSPVTLKLDVEGAELEILKNTRADILRTFSQITVEFHEWLGIGSIPEIEAIIKKMKAIGFYHFKLSRTNHGNDLFVNSARFDKADYINVRVQMFFQMLCRIPGKIIAKL
;
A
#
# COMPACT_ATOMS: atom_id res chain seq x y z
N MET A 1 -7.09 16.19 -11.83
CA MET A 1 -7.38 15.12 -10.83
C MET A 1 -7.09 15.62 -9.42
N LYS A 2 -7.75 15.07 -8.40
CA LYS A 2 -7.65 15.51 -7.01
C LYS A 2 -6.81 14.54 -6.18
N PHE A 3 -5.84 15.08 -5.44
CA PHE A 3 -5.04 14.33 -4.47
C PHE A 3 -5.72 14.32 -3.10
N ILE A 4 -5.81 13.14 -2.50
CA ILE A 4 -6.34 12.92 -1.15
C ILE A 4 -5.41 12.02 -0.34
N GLU A 5 -5.67 11.93 0.96
CA GLU A 5 -5.02 10.99 1.86
C GLU A 5 -6.07 10.24 2.68
N ILE A 6 -5.96 8.92 2.72
CA ILE A 6 -6.83 8.03 3.49
C ILE A 6 -5.96 7.14 4.37
N ASN A 7 -6.16 7.21 5.67
CA ASN A 7 -5.42 6.40 6.65
C ASN A 7 -3.89 6.42 6.44
N GLY A 8 -3.33 7.61 6.17
CA GLY A 8 -1.89 7.77 5.93
C GLY A 8 -1.44 7.55 4.48
N HIS A 9 -2.27 6.96 3.63
CA HIS A 9 -1.92 6.65 2.23
C HIS A 9 -2.42 7.72 1.25
N GLY A 10 -1.51 8.22 0.40
CA GLY A 10 -1.85 9.14 -0.67
C GLY A 10 -2.52 8.47 -1.85
N LEU A 11 -3.55 9.09 -2.40
CA LEU A 11 -4.36 8.56 -3.49
C LEU A 11 -4.83 9.67 -4.44
N ILE A 12 -5.21 9.28 -5.66
CA ILE A 12 -5.95 10.11 -6.60
C ILE A 12 -7.44 9.74 -6.47
N GLU A 13 -8.24 10.69 -5.98
CA GLU A 13 -9.66 10.50 -5.68
C GLU A 13 -10.46 10.08 -6.92
N ASP A 14 -10.14 10.64 -8.07
CA ASP A 14 -10.85 10.41 -9.34
C ASP A 14 -10.86 8.95 -9.81
N PHE A 15 -9.96 8.10 -9.29
CA PHE A 15 -9.96 6.66 -9.55
C PHE A 15 -10.87 5.88 -8.61
N LEU A 16 -11.38 6.53 -7.56
CA LEU A 16 -12.21 5.90 -6.54
C LEU A 16 -13.69 6.21 -6.83
N THR A 17 -14.35 5.27 -7.48
CA THR A 17 -15.78 5.40 -7.84
C THR A 17 -16.57 4.21 -7.33
N LYS A 18 -17.87 4.34 -7.27
CA LYS A 18 -18.76 3.24 -6.87
C LYS A 18 -18.50 2.00 -7.73
N GLY A 19 -18.18 0.90 -7.06
CA GLY A 19 -17.86 -0.38 -7.70
C GLY A 19 -16.42 -0.52 -8.18
N SER A 20 -15.56 0.51 -8.04
CA SER A 20 -14.12 0.37 -8.24
C SER A 20 -13.55 -0.71 -7.33
N VAL A 21 -12.59 -1.48 -7.84
CA VAL A 21 -11.97 -2.58 -7.10
C VAL A 21 -10.64 -2.12 -6.50
N VAL A 22 -10.50 -2.33 -5.19
CA VAL A 22 -9.31 -2.00 -4.41
C VAL A 22 -8.77 -3.28 -3.79
N ILE A 23 -7.45 -3.46 -3.84
CA ILE A 23 -6.74 -4.50 -3.11
C ILE A 23 -5.95 -3.82 -1.99
N ASP A 24 -6.23 -4.20 -0.74
CA ASP A 24 -5.60 -3.68 0.48
C ASP A 24 -4.72 -4.78 1.08
N LEU A 25 -3.41 -4.72 0.83
CA LEU A 25 -2.42 -5.67 1.35
C LEU A 25 -1.82 -5.12 2.65
N GLY A 26 -1.87 -5.93 3.70
CA GLY A 26 -1.61 -5.50 5.07
C GLY A 26 -2.79 -4.69 5.61
N ALA A 27 -3.98 -5.30 5.57
CA ALA A 27 -5.20 -4.59 5.93
C ALA A 27 -5.29 -4.26 7.42
N ASN A 28 -4.52 -4.93 8.26
CA ASN A 28 -4.56 -4.80 9.71
C ASN A 28 -6.02 -4.91 10.20
N LYS A 29 -6.51 -4.01 11.05
CA LYS A 29 -7.91 -3.97 11.51
C LYS A 29 -8.90 -3.44 10.46
N GLY A 30 -8.44 -3.18 9.23
CA GLY A 30 -9.27 -2.78 8.08
C GLY A 30 -9.68 -1.32 8.07
N SER A 31 -8.94 -0.42 8.73
CA SER A 31 -9.27 1.01 8.80
C SER A 31 -9.28 1.66 7.41
N PHE A 32 -8.28 1.36 6.57
CA PHE A 32 -8.23 1.84 5.18
C PHE A 32 -9.39 1.27 4.37
N SER A 33 -9.59 -0.05 4.41
CA SER A 33 -10.69 -0.75 3.73
C SER A 33 -12.05 -0.19 4.08
N LYS A 34 -12.30 0.09 5.38
CA LYS A 34 -13.53 0.67 5.89
C LYS A 34 -13.76 2.08 5.34
N GLN A 35 -12.74 2.94 5.39
CA GLN A 35 -12.88 4.32 4.92
C GLN A 35 -13.14 4.37 3.42
N ILE A 36 -12.37 3.64 2.61
CA ILE A 36 -12.49 3.70 1.15
C ILE A 36 -13.82 3.11 0.66
N SER A 37 -14.29 2.02 1.27
CA SER A 37 -15.60 1.43 0.93
C SER A 37 -16.76 2.32 1.35
N THR A 38 -16.68 2.96 2.51
CA THR A 38 -17.75 3.83 3.03
C THR A 38 -17.85 5.13 2.25
N LEU A 39 -16.71 5.77 1.93
CA LEU A 39 -16.69 7.08 1.29
C LEU A 39 -16.98 7.00 -0.22
N TYR A 40 -16.50 5.95 -0.89
CA TYR A 40 -16.54 5.87 -2.37
C TYR A 40 -17.36 4.70 -2.90
N GLY A 41 -17.84 3.80 -2.03
CA GLY A 41 -18.58 2.61 -2.48
C GLY A 41 -17.70 1.62 -3.24
N CYS A 42 -16.39 1.64 -3.01
CA CYS A 42 -15.44 0.70 -3.61
C CYS A 42 -15.63 -0.71 -3.05
N ARG A 43 -15.41 -1.71 -3.89
CA ARG A 43 -15.27 -3.10 -3.46
C ARG A 43 -13.83 -3.35 -3.05
N VAL A 44 -13.59 -3.86 -1.85
CA VAL A 44 -12.25 -4.05 -1.29
C VAL A 44 -11.97 -5.52 -1.03
N TYR A 45 -10.81 -5.98 -1.48
CA TYR A 45 -10.20 -7.26 -1.14
C TYR A 45 -9.09 -6.99 -0.12
N ALA A 46 -9.42 -7.18 1.16
CA ALA A 46 -8.54 -6.89 2.29
C ALA A 46 -7.75 -8.14 2.68
N VAL A 47 -6.42 -8.08 2.60
CA VAL A 47 -5.53 -9.21 2.90
C VAL A 47 -4.72 -8.90 4.16
N GLU A 48 -4.82 -9.78 5.16
CA GLU A 48 -4.08 -9.68 6.42
C GLU A 48 -3.42 -11.02 6.73
N ALA A 49 -2.10 -10.97 7.02
CA ALA A 49 -1.32 -12.17 7.24
C ALA A 49 -1.46 -12.70 8.68
N SER A 50 -1.46 -11.81 9.68
CA SER A 50 -1.62 -12.21 11.10
C SER A 50 -3.00 -12.80 11.34
N PRO A 51 -3.13 -14.07 11.77
CA PRO A 51 -4.44 -14.65 12.07
C PRO A 51 -5.17 -13.89 13.19
N ILE A 52 -4.44 -13.38 14.17
CA ILE A 52 -5.00 -12.63 15.32
C ILE A 52 -5.59 -11.31 14.81
N THR A 53 -4.84 -10.56 14.04
CA THR A 53 -5.29 -9.29 13.47
C THR A 53 -6.38 -9.50 12.43
N PHE A 54 -6.29 -10.58 11.64
CA PHE A 54 -7.31 -10.97 10.67
C PHE A 54 -8.69 -11.16 11.29
N ASP A 55 -8.77 -11.74 12.48
CA ASP A 55 -10.06 -11.93 13.17
C ASP A 55 -10.72 -10.58 13.47
N GLU A 56 -9.93 -9.54 13.78
CA GLU A 56 -10.38 -8.18 14.04
C GLU A 56 -10.57 -7.33 12.78
N THR A 57 -10.07 -7.80 11.61
CA THR A 57 -10.14 -7.05 10.35
C THR A 57 -11.60 -6.78 9.96
N TYR A 58 -11.90 -5.52 9.65
CA TYR A 58 -13.23 -5.09 9.21
C TYR A 58 -13.68 -5.82 7.94
N ALA A 59 -14.94 -6.26 7.93
CA ALA A 59 -15.60 -6.85 6.78
C ALA A 59 -17.02 -6.29 6.62
N SER A 60 -17.54 -6.27 5.38
CA SER A 60 -18.89 -5.84 5.03
C SER A 60 -19.28 -6.39 3.65
N ASP A 61 -20.46 -6.04 3.14
CA ASP A 61 -20.88 -6.40 1.78
C ASP A 61 -19.92 -5.87 0.69
N LEU A 62 -19.18 -4.81 0.98
CA LEU A 62 -18.18 -4.22 0.08
C LEU A 62 -16.74 -4.62 0.42
N VAL A 63 -16.47 -5.17 1.61
CA VAL A 63 -15.13 -5.52 2.08
C VAL A 63 -15.06 -7.00 2.38
N GLN A 64 -14.35 -7.74 1.54
CA GLN A 64 -14.06 -9.16 1.73
C GLN A 64 -12.65 -9.31 2.27
N LYS A 65 -12.48 -10.05 3.39
CA LYS A 65 -11.18 -10.27 4.03
C LYS A 65 -10.61 -11.65 3.74
N PHE A 66 -9.27 -11.73 3.65
CA PHE A 66 -8.52 -12.94 3.31
C PHE A 66 -7.30 -13.07 4.21
N ASN A 67 -7.07 -14.27 4.76
CA ASN A 67 -5.90 -14.55 5.57
C ASN A 67 -4.81 -15.23 4.74
N PHE A 68 -3.92 -14.42 4.17
CA PHE A 68 -2.75 -14.81 3.39
C PHE A 68 -1.59 -13.87 3.67
N ALA A 69 -0.37 -14.39 3.51
CA ALA A 69 0.80 -13.53 3.38
C ALA A 69 1.13 -13.31 1.90
N ILE A 70 1.08 -12.07 1.44
CA ILE A 70 1.49 -11.77 0.06
C ILE A 70 3.02 -11.73 -0.02
N CYS A 71 3.57 -12.60 -0.87
CA CYS A 71 5.01 -12.74 -1.07
C CYS A 71 5.30 -13.31 -2.48
N SER A 72 6.55 -13.60 -2.82
CA SER A 72 6.89 -14.18 -4.12
C SER A 72 6.65 -15.70 -4.22
N GLN A 73 6.29 -16.36 -3.11
CA GLN A 73 6.24 -17.82 -3.01
C GLN A 73 4.84 -18.32 -2.64
N GLU A 74 4.34 -19.30 -3.38
CA GLU A 74 3.03 -19.93 -3.12
C GLU A 74 3.18 -21.18 -2.23
N LYS A 75 3.71 -20.98 -1.03
CA LYS A 75 3.91 -22.04 -0.03
C LYS A 75 3.64 -21.52 1.38
N PRO A 76 3.43 -22.42 2.35
CA PRO A 76 3.38 -22.00 3.75
C PRO A 76 4.68 -21.30 4.16
N ILE A 77 4.55 -20.16 4.83
CA ILE A 77 5.64 -19.36 5.38
C ILE A 77 5.41 -19.10 6.86
N GLN A 78 6.47 -18.87 7.59
CA GLN A 78 6.39 -18.44 8.99
C GLN A 78 6.39 -16.93 9.07
N ILE A 79 5.48 -16.38 9.86
CA ILE A 79 5.46 -14.96 10.26
C ILE A 79 5.64 -14.88 11.76
N ASN A 80 6.37 -13.86 12.20
CA ASN A 80 6.63 -13.60 13.61
C ASN A 80 5.53 -12.68 14.14
N ILE A 81 4.82 -13.12 15.18
CA ILE A 81 3.72 -12.35 15.78
C ILE A 81 4.26 -11.57 16.97
N SER A 82 4.09 -10.25 16.92
CA SER A 82 4.35 -9.34 18.03
C SER A 82 3.06 -8.96 18.76
N ASP A 83 3.19 -8.53 20.02
CA ASP A 83 2.08 -7.91 20.77
C ASP A 83 1.60 -6.60 20.13
N ASN A 84 2.51 -5.90 19.44
CA ASN A 84 2.15 -4.78 18.59
C ASN A 84 1.77 -5.32 17.20
N SER A 85 0.50 -5.16 16.82
CA SER A 85 -0.01 -5.61 15.52
C SER A 85 0.72 -4.98 14.32
N GLU A 86 1.34 -3.81 14.52
CA GLU A 86 2.15 -3.10 13.52
C GLU A 86 3.56 -3.68 13.38
N ALA A 87 3.99 -4.57 14.29
CA ALA A 87 5.31 -5.21 14.23
C ALA A 87 5.25 -6.70 13.84
N THR A 88 4.07 -7.18 13.40
CA THR A 88 3.96 -8.54 12.85
C THR A 88 4.53 -8.57 11.46
N SER A 89 5.67 -9.24 11.27
CA SER A 89 6.47 -9.19 10.06
C SER A 89 7.02 -10.55 9.64
N LEU A 90 7.34 -10.68 8.35
CA LEU A 90 8.18 -11.78 7.82
C LEU A 90 9.63 -11.70 8.35
N PHE A 91 10.04 -10.53 8.81
CA PHE A 91 11.40 -10.24 9.28
C PHE A 91 11.44 -10.16 10.80
N ILE A 92 12.57 -10.55 11.39
CA ILE A 92 12.85 -10.32 12.81
C ILE A 92 13.43 -8.92 12.94
N LEU A 93 12.73 -8.05 13.64
CA LEU A 93 13.18 -6.68 13.92
C LEU A 93 13.92 -6.66 15.26
N ASP A 94 15.09 -6.05 15.32
CA ASP A 94 16.00 -6.08 16.49
C ASP A 94 15.39 -5.54 17.79
N ASN A 95 14.33 -4.71 17.71
CA ASN A 95 13.70 -4.06 18.85
C ASN A 95 12.26 -4.54 19.12
N CYS A 96 11.85 -5.66 18.54
CA CYS A 96 10.51 -6.22 18.72
C CYS A 96 10.56 -7.53 19.50
N GLU A 97 9.72 -7.65 20.53
CA GLU A 97 9.47 -8.92 21.20
C GLU A 97 8.45 -9.72 20.40
N TYR A 98 8.83 -10.92 19.99
CA TYR A 98 7.96 -11.86 19.29
C TYR A 98 7.55 -12.96 20.27
N LYS A 99 6.26 -13.23 20.37
CA LYS A 99 5.72 -14.26 21.27
C LYS A 99 5.67 -15.62 20.63
N ASP A 100 5.29 -15.65 19.35
CA ASP A 100 5.04 -16.88 18.60
C ASP A 100 5.39 -16.70 17.11
N ALA A 101 5.68 -17.81 16.46
CA ALA A 101 5.75 -17.89 15.00
C ALA A 101 4.57 -18.72 14.49
N VAL A 102 3.81 -18.17 13.58
CA VAL A 102 2.64 -18.85 12.99
C VAL A 102 2.90 -19.14 11.52
N THR A 103 2.51 -20.31 11.08
CA THR A 103 2.56 -20.70 9.67
C THR A 103 1.31 -20.21 8.96
N ILE A 104 1.48 -19.40 7.91
CA ILE A 104 0.42 -18.86 7.07
C ILE A 104 0.66 -19.24 5.61
N GLN A 105 -0.40 -19.36 4.81
CA GLN A 105 -0.28 -19.60 3.38
C GLN A 105 0.25 -18.36 2.67
N GLY A 106 1.44 -18.47 2.06
CA GLY A 106 1.98 -17.48 1.15
C GLY A 106 1.31 -17.58 -0.23
N ILE A 107 1.10 -16.43 -0.86
CA ILE A 107 0.57 -16.33 -2.23
C ILE A 107 1.15 -15.10 -2.92
N SER A 108 1.44 -15.22 -4.23
CA SER A 108 1.87 -14.06 -5.03
C SER A 108 0.69 -13.12 -5.31
N LEU A 109 0.96 -11.85 -5.63
CA LEU A 109 -0.10 -10.91 -6.03
C LEU A 109 -0.85 -11.41 -7.26
N GLU A 110 -0.14 -11.95 -8.24
CA GLU A 110 -0.73 -12.59 -9.43
C GLU A 110 -1.60 -13.79 -9.06
N GLY A 111 -1.09 -14.67 -8.19
CA GLY A 111 -1.80 -15.83 -7.69
C GLY A 111 -3.07 -15.45 -6.95
N PHE A 112 -3.02 -14.40 -6.12
CA PHE A 112 -4.18 -13.86 -5.42
C PHE A 112 -5.23 -13.31 -6.38
N ILE A 113 -4.82 -12.45 -7.33
CA ILE A 113 -5.73 -11.90 -8.35
C ILE A 113 -6.40 -13.03 -9.16
N SER A 114 -5.62 -14.02 -9.59
CA SER A 114 -6.12 -15.16 -10.37
C SER A 114 -7.06 -16.04 -9.56
N ARG A 115 -6.65 -16.44 -8.35
CA ARG A 115 -7.40 -17.35 -7.48
C ARG A 115 -8.78 -16.83 -7.12
N PHE A 116 -8.91 -15.54 -6.87
CA PHE A 116 -10.16 -14.89 -6.51
C PHE A 116 -10.84 -14.19 -7.69
N SER A 117 -10.35 -14.43 -8.93
CA SER A 117 -10.92 -13.89 -10.16
C SER A 117 -11.16 -12.37 -10.09
N ILE A 118 -10.22 -11.63 -9.49
CA ILE A 118 -10.36 -10.18 -9.29
C ILE A 118 -10.24 -9.48 -10.63
N GLN A 119 -11.32 -8.81 -11.03
CA GLN A 119 -11.40 -8.14 -12.32
C GLN A 119 -11.10 -6.65 -12.19
N SER A 120 -10.26 -6.13 -13.10
CA SER A 120 -10.00 -4.69 -13.27
C SER A 120 -9.71 -3.94 -11.96
N PRO A 121 -8.75 -4.38 -11.14
CA PRO A 121 -8.40 -3.64 -9.93
C PRO A 121 -7.84 -2.26 -10.30
N VAL A 122 -8.31 -1.22 -9.62
CA VAL A 122 -7.90 0.17 -9.90
C VAL A 122 -6.88 0.69 -8.89
N THR A 123 -6.93 0.22 -7.64
CA THR A 123 -6.04 0.68 -6.57
C THR A 123 -5.44 -0.52 -5.85
N LEU A 124 -4.12 -0.46 -5.65
CA LEU A 124 -3.38 -1.34 -4.76
C LEU A 124 -2.84 -0.51 -3.59
N LYS A 125 -3.16 -0.89 -2.35
CA LYS A 125 -2.41 -0.47 -1.16
C LYS A 125 -1.44 -1.58 -0.81
N LEU A 126 -0.21 -1.21 -0.51
CA LEU A 126 0.87 -2.10 -0.17
C LEU A 126 1.56 -1.61 1.11
N ASP A 127 1.28 -2.31 2.21
CA ASP A 127 1.74 -1.96 3.56
C ASP A 127 1.75 -3.26 4.39
N VAL A 128 2.76 -4.11 4.11
CA VAL A 128 2.85 -5.51 4.56
C VAL A 128 4.06 -5.76 5.47
N GLU A 129 4.52 -4.70 6.11
CA GLU A 129 5.56 -4.74 7.14
C GLU A 129 6.86 -5.40 6.63
N GLY A 130 7.29 -4.98 5.42
CA GLY A 130 8.62 -5.26 4.87
C GLY A 130 8.70 -6.11 3.60
N ALA A 131 7.62 -6.73 3.13
CA ALA A 131 7.64 -7.50 1.88
C ALA A 131 7.38 -6.64 0.62
N GLU A 132 7.21 -5.31 0.74
CA GLU A 132 6.84 -4.41 -0.35
C GLU A 132 7.84 -4.46 -1.51
N LEU A 133 9.15 -4.43 -1.18
CA LEU A 133 10.24 -4.50 -2.15
C LEU A 133 10.20 -5.82 -2.93
N GLU A 134 10.02 -6.93 -2.23
CA GLU A 134 9.94 -8.26 -2.83
C GLU A 134 8.72 -8.37 -3.76
N ILE A 135 7.55 -7.93 -3.31
CA ILE A 135 6.31 -7.97 -4.08
C ILE A 135 6.46 -7.13 -5.36
N LEU A 136 6.88 -5.85 -5.24
CA LEU A 136 7.03 -4.97 -6.41
C LEU A 136 8.15 -5.42 -7.34
N LYS A 137 9.22 -6.03 -6.83
CA LYS A 137 10.32 -6.57 -7.64
C LYS A 137 9.88 -7.76 -8.47
N ASN A 138 9.11 -8.67 -7.89
CA ASN A 138 8.76 -9.96 -8.50
C ASN A 138 7.45 -9.90 -9.30
N THR A 139 6.52 -8.98 -8.98
CA THR A 139 5.28 -8.83 -9.76
C THR A 139 5.57 -8.41 -11.19
N ARG A 140 4.93 -9.08 -12.13
CA ARG A 140 5.04 -8.84 -13.58
C ARG A 140 4.52 -7.45 -13.95
N ALA A 141 5.14 -6.84 -14.96
CA ALA A 141 4.79 -5.49 -15.40
C ALA A 141 3.36 -5.37 -15.94
N ASP A 142 2.85 -6.41 -16.61
CA ASP A 142 1.48 -6.42 -17.12
C ASP A 142 0.44 -6.42 -15.99
N ILE A 143 0.71 -7.13 -14.89
CA ILE A 143 -0.13 -7.11 -13.69
C ILE A 143 -0.09 -5.74 -13.02
N LEU A 144 1.11 -5.17 -12.79
CA LEU A 144 1.23 -3.83 -12.20
C LEU A 144 0.48 -2.78 -13.03
N ARG A 145 0.53 -2.85 -14.36
CA ARG A 145 -0.17 -1.93 -15.27
C ARG A 145 -1.70 -2.05 -15.23
N THR A 146 -2.27 -3.09 -14.64
CA THR A 146 -3.73 -3.16 -14.45
C THR A 146 -4.23 -2.11 -13.48
N PHE A 147 -3.40 -1.71 -12.49
CA PHE A 147 -3.73 -0.69 -11.52
C PHE A 147 -3.64 0.73 -12.10
N SER A 148 -4.58 1.59 -11.72
CA SER A 148 -4.52 3.04 -11.99
C SER A 148 -3.56 3.72 -11.03
N GLN A 149 -3.51 3.23 -9.78
CA GLN A 149 -2.63 3.74 -8.74
C GLN A 149 -2.20 2.63 -7.77
N ILE A 150 -1.00 2.80 -7.23
CA ILE A 150 -0.41 1.92 -6.21
C ILE A 150 0.16 2.82 -5.12
N THR A 151 -0.36 2.72 -3.90
CA THR A 151 0.20 3.40 -2.73
C THR A 151 1.01 2.40 -1.92
N VAL A 152 2.19 2.82 -1.48
CA VAL A 152 3.16 1.94 -0.82
C VAL A 152 3.71 2.61 0.43
N GLU A 153 3.77 1.87 1.53
CA GLU A 153 4.56 2.19 2.70
C GLU A 153 5.80 1.30 2.72
N PHE A 154 6.98 1.84 2.35
CA PHE A 154 8.23 1.11 2.52
C PHE A 154 8.72 1.26 3.95
N HIS A 155 9.36 0.21 4.48
CA HIS A 155 9.77 0.14 5.89
C HIS A 155 11.29 0.19 6.08
N GLU A 156 11.99 0.98 5.23
CA GLU A 156 13.46 1.09 5.29
C GLU A 156 13.98 1.68 6.61
N TRP A 157 13.17 2.48 7.30
CA TRP A 157 13.53 3.02 8.62
C TRP A 157 13.55 1.96 9.74
N LEU A 158 12.94 0.80 9.51
CA LEU A 158 13.02 -0.37 10.38
C LEU A 158 14.21 -1.28 10.04
N GLY A 159 15.09 -0.87 9.11
CA GLY A 159 16.18 -1.69 8.63
C GLY A 159 15.77 -2.75 7.60
N ILE A 160 14.53 -2.69 7.11
CA ILE A 160 14.02 -3.61 6.10
C ILE A 160 14.20 -3.00 4.72
N GLY A 161 15.14 -3.58 3.96
CA GLY A 161 15.53 -3.02 2.67
C GLY A 161 16.43 -1.78 2.80
N SER A 162 16.78 -1.21 1.66
CA SER A 162 17.69 -0.07 1.56
C SER A 162 17.17 0.98 0.56
N ILE A 163 17.60 2.22 0.73
CA ILE A 163 17.28 3.31 -0.22
C ILE A 163 17.64 2.94 -1.68
N PRO A 164 18.82 2.36 -1.99
CA PRO A 164 19.12 1.93 -3.35
C PRO A 164 18.14 0.89 -3.93
N GLU A 165 17.60 -0.02 -3.10
CA GLU A 165 16.60 -0.99 -3.55
C GLU A 165 15.27 -0.30 -3.84
N ILE A 166 14.83 0.65 -3.01
CA ILE A 166 13.63 1.46 -3.26
C ILE A 166 13.81 2.27 -4.56
N GLU A 167 14.96 2.90 -4.76
CA GLU A 167 15.25 3.64 -5.99
C GLU A 167 15.22 2.73 -7.24
N ALA A 168 15.67 1.47 -7.12
CA ALA A 168 15.56 0.48 -8.19
C ALA A 168 14.09 0.14 -8.50
N ILE A 169 13.23 0.01 -7.49
CA ILE A 169 11.78 -0.16 -7.66
C ILE A 169 11.16 1.07 -8.33
N ILE A 170 11.49 2.28 -7.86
CA ILE A 170 10.99 3.53 -8.46
C ILE A 170 11.40 3.60 -9.95
N LYS A 171 12.63 3.22 -10.28
CA LYS A 171 13.11 3.15 -11.67
C LYS A 171 12.32 2.12 -12.49
N LYS A 172 12.08 0.92 -11.94
CA LYS A 172 11.24 -0.11 -12.56
C LYS A 172 9.85 0.42 -12.84
N MET A 173 9.19 1.03 -11.84
CA MET A 173 7.83 1.56 -11.97
C MET A 173 7.75 2.66 -13.03
N LYS A 174 8.70 3.59 -13.06
CA LYS A 174 8.79 4.61 -14.12
C LYS A 174 8.99 3.99 -15.50
N ALA A 175 9.84 2.99 -15.63
CA ALA A 175 10.10 2.30 -16.90
C ALA A 175 8.86 1.58 -17.45
N ILE A 176 7.98 1.12 -16.57
CA ILE A 176 6.70 0.47 -16.97
C ILE A 176 5.53 1.45 -17.04
N GLY A 177 5.77 2.76 -16.97
CA GLY A 177 4.79 3.80 -17.27
C GLY A 177 4.06 4.36 -16.05
N PHE A 178 4.68 4.41 -14.88
CA PHE A 178 4.10 5.08 -13.72
C PHE A 178 4.80 6.42 -13.43
N TYR A 179 4.04 7.43 -13.08
CA TYR A 179 4.54 8.59 -12.34
C TYR A 179 4.73 8.22 -10.88
N HIS A 180 5.73 8.81 -10.23
CA HIS A 180 6.05 8.60 -8.83
C HIS A 180 5.93 9.90 -8.05
N PHE A 181 5.28 9.82 -6.88
CA PHE A 181 5.17 10.88 -5.89
C PHE A 181 5.68 10.36 -4.55
N LYS A 182 6.73 10.96 -4.02
CA LYS A 182 7.18 10.74 -2.64
C LYS A 182 6.42 11.70 -1.74
N LEU A 183 5.63 11.18 -0.82
CA LEU A 183 4.72 11.95 0.02
C LEU A 183 5.32 12.25 1.40
N SER A 184 6.15 11.34 1.93
CA SER A 184 6.92 11.57 3.14
C SER A 184 8.18 12.40 2.85
N ARG A 185 8.56 13.29 3.77
CA ARG A 185 9.75 14.15 3.63
C ARG A 185 11.05 13.44 3.98
N THR A 186 11.01 12.55 4.94
CA THR A 186 12.19 11.98 5.59
C THR A 186 12.53 10.57 5.10
N ASN A 187 11.51 9.79 4.77
CA ASN A 187 11.62 8.38 4.41
C ASN A 187 10.71 8.05 3.21
N HIS A 188 10.57 6.79 2.86
CA HIS A 188 9.63 6.27 1.88
C HIS A 188 8.38 5.61 2.53
N GLY A 189 7.99 6.09 3.71
CA GLY A 189 6.81 5.62 4.43
C GLY A 189 5.48 6.01 3.79
N ASN A 190 5.49 6.69 2.66
CA ASN A 190 4.29 6.94 1.86
C ASN A 190 4.71 7.37 0.45
N ASP A 191 4.66 6.44 -0.47
CA ASP A 191 4.96 6.65 -1.89
C ASP A 191 3.73 6.30 -2.74
N LEU A 192 3.44 7.12 -3.75
CA LEU A 192 2.33 6.90 -4.67
C LEU A 192 2.85 6.76 -6.10
N PHE A 193 2.46 5.66 -6.75
CA PHE A 193 2.67 5.43 -8.19
C PHE A 193 1.35 5.55 -8.93
N VAL A 194 1.31 6.36 -9.99
CA VAL A 194 0.10 6.62 -10.79
C VAL A 194 0.37 6.27 -12.25
N ASN A 195 -0.50 5.41 -12.81
CA ASN A 195 -0.34 4.90 -14.18
C ASN A 195 -0.52 6.01 -15.21
N SER A 196 0.51 6.29 -16.00
CA SER A 196 0.53 7.36 -17.01
C SER A 196 -0.44 7.14 -18.18
N ALA A 197 -0.95 5.93 -18.37
CA ALA A 197 -1.99 5.66 -19.37
C ALA A 197 -3.37 6.23 -18.95
N ARG A 198 -3.55 6.57 -17.67
CA ARG A 198 -4.80 7.09 -17.09
C ARG A 198 -4.62 8.44 -16.38
N PHE A 199 -3.42 9.02 -16.47
CA PHE A 199 -2.99 10.20 -15.73
C PHE A 199 -1.95 10.94 -16.55
N ASP A 200 -2.29 12.08 -17.08
CA ASP A 200 -1.42 12.81 -18.01
C ASP A 200 -0.43 13.74 -17.29
N LYS A 201 0.39 14.44 -18.09
CA LYS A 201 1.39 15.37 -17.56
C LYS A 201 0.76 16.60 -16.86
N ALA A 202 -0.41 17.04 -17.32
CA ALA A 202 -1.12 18.17 -16.68
C ALA A 202 -1.67 17.76 -15.32
N ASP A 203 -2.23 16.56 -15.21
CA ASP A 203 -2.62 15.95 -13.95
C ASP A 203 -1.44 15.81 -12.98
N TYR A 204 -0.28 15.35 -13.49
CA TYR A 204 0.95 15.24 -12.68
C TYR A 204 1.35 16.58 -12.08
N ILE A 205 1.35 17.65 -12.88
CA ILE A 205 1.69 18.99 -12.41
C ILE A 205 0.66 19.48 -11.39
N ASN A 206 -0.64 19.30 -11.68
CA ASN A 206 -1.72 19.71 -10.79
C ASN A 206 -1.63 19.01 -9.42
N VAL A 207 -1.42 17.71 -9.39
CA VAL A 207 -1.26 16.94 -8.14
C VAL A 207 -0.03 17.40 -7.37
N ARG A 208 1.11 17.67 -8.04
CA ARG A 208 2.31 18.24 -7.40
C ARG A 208 2.04 19.58 -6.73
N VAL A 209 1.24 20.43 -7.36
CA VAL A 209 0.82 21.72 -6.81
C VAL A 209 -0.08 21.53 -5.59
N GLN A 210 -1.07 20.65 -5.66
CA GLN A 210 -1.94 20.32 -4.52
C GLN A 210 -1.14 19.82 -3.31
N MET A 211 -0.21 18.88 -3.53
CA MET A 211 0.68 18.35 -2.48
C MET A 211 1.53 19.47 -1.84
N PHE A 212 2.07 20.37 -2.66
CA PHE A 212 2.85 21.51 -2.16
C PHE A 212 2.01 22.41 -1.23
N PHE A 213 0.79 22.76 -1.62
CA PHE A 213 -0.11 23.56 -0.78
C PHE A 213 -0.54 22.82 0.50
N GLN A 214 -0.86 21.54 0.43
CA GLN A 214 -1.18 20.75 1.62
C GLN A 214 0.00 20.69 2.59
N MET A 215 1.22 20.61 2.07
CA MET A 215 2.43 20.62 2.85
C MET A 215 2.64 21.97 3.58
N LEU A 216 2.34 23.09 2.92
CA LEU A 216 2.41 24.43 3.54
C LEU A 216 1.37 24.59 4.66
N CYS A 217 0.16 24.08 4.47
CA CYS A 217 -0.91 24.13 5.48
C CYS A 217 -0.62 23.27 6.73
N ARG A 218 0.25 22.27 6.62
CA ARG A 218 0.69 21.40 7.74
C ARG A 218 1.83 22.01 8.57
N ILE A 219 2.43 23.15 8.14
CA ILE A 219 3.46 23.84 8.93
C ILE A 219 2.75 24.52 10.12
N PRO A 220 3.08 24.17 11.39
CA PRO A 220 2.48 24.84 12.53
C PRO A 220 2.79 26.35 12.46
N GLY A 221 1.77 27.19 12.66
CA GLY A 221 1.83 28.65 12.48
C GLY A 221 2.88 29.45 13.29
N LYS A 222 3.76 28.79 14.05
CA LYS A 222 4.86 29.38 14.78
C LYS A 222 6.09 29.78 13.91
N ILE A 223 6.15 29.33 12.65
CA ILE A 223 7.29 29.63 11.74
C ILE A 223 6.98 30.85 10.86
N ILE A 224 5.72 31.19 10.62
CA ILE A 224 5.31 32.31 9.74
C ILE A 224 5.51 33.70 10.41
N ALA A 225 5.68 33.75 11.73
CA ALA A 225 5.87 34.99 12.47
C ALA A 225 7.34 35.46 12.54
N LYS A 226 8.27 34.85 11.81
CA LYS A 226 9.71 35.18 11.78
C LYS A 226 10.29 35.39 10.37
N LEU A 227 9.47 35.58 9.38
CA LEU A 227 9.81 36.08 8.05
C LEU A 227 9.08 37.39 7.80
#